data_df7af3e6710589e7890c0647ae70c4b1
#
_entry.id   df7af3e6710589e7890c0647ae70c4b1
#
_cell.length_a   1.000
_cell.length_b   1.000
_cell.length_c   1.000
_cell.angle_alpha   90.00
_cell.angle_beta   90.00
_cell.angle_gamma   90.00
#
_symmetry.space_group_name_H-M   'P 1'
#
loop_
_entity.id
_entity.type
_entity.pdbx_description
1 polymer ?
#
loop_
_entity_poly.entity_id
_entity_poly.type
_entity_poly.pdbx_seq_one_letter_code
_entity_poly.pdbx_strand_id
1 'polypeptide(L)'
;MNDDARRRWPGGEVALGGLLVLLGILVLLGQALELDVGEVGWPFFVILPGLGLLGFGLARPGRLGEVLVTVGGVVTMAGVVLLVQNATDRFDTWAYAWTLVFVVGAGIGRWLVGVVRGRGNFVASGAGLVGFVGLAVLFEIVVGLGGERNLAARRL
;
A
#
# COMPACT_ATOMS: atom_id res chain seq x y z
N MET A 1 -3.44 46.69 8.61
CA MET A 1 -4.45 45.98 7.79
C MET A 1 -3.69 44.87 7.15
N ASN A 2 -3.90 43.63 7.65
CA ASN A 2 -2.96 42.50 7.51
C ASN A 2 -3.10 41.81 6.13
N ASP A 3 -2.08 41.99 5.31
CA ASP A 3 -1.97 41.31 3.99
C ASP A 3 -1.54 39.81 4.07
N ASP A 4 -1.36 39.26 5.27
CA ASP A 4 -0.92 37.90 5.50
C ASP A 4 -2.01 36.82 5.29
N ALA A 5 -3.24 37.21 5.08
CA ALA A 5 -4.36 36.26 4.91
C ALA A 5 -4.51 35.69 3.49
N ARG A 6 -3.64 36.07 2.51
CA ARG A 6 -3.76 35.68 1.10
C ARG A 6 -2.74 34.70 0.59
N ARG A 7 -1.87 34.16 1.43
CA ARG A 7 -1.05 33.00 1.04
C ARG A 7 -1.77 31.69 1.30
N ARG A 8 -2.96 31.52 0.77
CA ARG A 8 -3.52 30.20 0.57
C ARG A 8 -2.68 29.54 -0.54
N TRP A 9 -2.02 28.46 -0.18
CA TRP A 9 -1.22 27.67 -1.12
C TRP A 9 -2.14 27.11 -2.21
N PRO A 10 -2.03 27.54 -3.47
CA PRO A 10 -2.87 26.99 -4.56
C PRO A 10 -2.52 25.53 -4.88
N GLY A 11 -1.42 25.00 -4.29
CA GLY A 11 -0.95 23.65 -4.57
C GLY A 11 -1.88 22.52 -4.10
N GLY A 12 -2.68 22.73 -3.05
CA GLY A 12 -3.58 21.70 -2.56
C GLY A 12 -4.79 21.47 -3.47
N GLU A 13 -5.37 22.55 -3.97
CA GLU A 13 -6.51 22.51 -4.88
C GLU A 13 -6.10 21.97 -6.25
N VAL A 14 -4.92 22.38 -6.74
CA VAL A 14 -4.35 21.88 -8.00
C VAL A 14 -4.00 20.38 -7.90
N ALA A 15 -3.42 19.95 -6.77
CA ALA A 15 -3.12 18.55 -6.54
C ALA A 15 -4.39 17.69 -6.47
N LEU A 16 -5.43 18.19 -5.81
CA LEU A 16 -6.72 17.49 -5.71
C LEU A 16 -7.43 17.43 -7.06
N GLY A 17 -7.41 18.52 -7.81
CA GLY A 17 -7.93 18.59 -9.18
C GLY A 17 -7.14 17.65 -10.12
N GLY A 18 -5.82 17.63 -10.04
CA GLY A 18 -4.96 16.73 -10.80
C GLY A 18 -5.24 15.26 -10.49
N LEU A 19 -5.46 14.92 -9.21
CA LEU A 19 -5.82 13.56 -8.79
C LEU A 19 -7.19 13.15 -9.38
N LEU A 20 -8.18 14.03 -9.32
CA LEU A 20 -9.52 13.77 -9.88
C LEU A 20 -9.47 13.59 -11.40
N VAL A 21 -8.69 14.41 -12.11
CA VAL A 21 -8.50 14.29 -13.56
C VAL A 21 -7.80 12.96 -13.90
N LEU A 22 -6.75 12.59 -13.17
CA LEU A 22 -6.05 11.32 -13.36
C LEU A 22 -7.00 10.12 -13.13
N LEU A 23 -7.83 10.20 -12.10
CA LEU A 23 -8.81 9.17 -11.78
C LEU A 23 -9.88 9.08 -12.88
N GLY A 24 -10.34 10.19 -13.41
CA GLY A 24 -11.27 10.25 -14.55
C GLY A 24 -10.66 9.64 -15.82
N ILE A 25 -9.40 9.95 -16.13
CA ILE A 25 -8.69 9.37 -17.28
C ILE A 25 -8.54 7.85 -17.12
N LEU A 26 -8.18 7.36 -15.94
CA LEU A 26 -8.07 5.93 -15.67
C LEU A 26 -9.40 5.20 -15.85
N VAL A 27 -10.50 5.79 -15.40
CA VAL A 27 -11.86 5.21 -15.59
C VAL A 27 -12.22 5.18 -17.09
N LEU A 28 -11.97 6.27 -17.82
CA LEU A 28 -12.23 6.33 -19.25
C LEU A 28 -11.38 5.34 -20.06
N LEU A 29 -10.11 5.20 -19.71
CA LEU A 29 -9.22 4.21 -20.35
C LEU A 29 -9.69 2.78 -20.04
N GLY A 30 -10.12 2.50 -18.81
CA GLY A 30 -10.68 1.20 -18.45
C GLY A 30 -11.93 0.85 -19.27
N GLN A 31 -12.83 1.82 -19.46
CA GLN A 31 -14.01 1.64 -20.31
C GLN A 31 -13.64 1.48 -21.79
N ALA A 32 -12.68 2.25 -22.30
CA ALA A 32 -12.23 2.18 -23.70
C ALA A 32 -11.52 0.85 -24.04
N LEU A 33 -10.93 0.19 -23.04
CA LEU A 33 -10.26 -1.10 -23.17
C LEU A 33 -11.21 -2.29 -22.90
N GLU A 34 -12.52 -2.02 -22.75
CA GLU A 34 -13.54 -3.04 -22.41
C GLU A 34 -13.18 -3.86 -21.16
N LEU A 35 -12.30 -3.29 -20.31
CA LEU A 35 -12.03 -3.89 -19.01
C LEU A 35 -13.27 -3.70 -18.15
N ASP A 36 -13.75 -4.78 -17.55
CA ASP A 36 -14.85 -4.71 -16.58
C ASP A 36 -14.36 -4.00 -15.31
N VAL A 37 -14.33 -2.65 -15.42
CA VAL A 37 -13.77 -1.76 -14.39
C VAL A 37 -14.54 -1.92 -13.08
N GLY A 38 -15.79 -2.41 -13.17
CA GLY A 38 -16.61 -2.72 -11.99
C GLY A 38 -16.08 -3.94 -11.23
N GLU A 39 -15.72 -5.01 -11.94
CA GLU A 39 -15.25 -6.24 -11.31
C GLU A 39 -13.76 -6.21 -10.94
N VAL A 40 -12.89 -5.70 -11.82
CA VAL A 40 -11.43 -5.75 -11.61
C VAL A 40 -10.87 -4.43 -11.10
N GLY A 41 -11.54 -3.32 -11.37
CA GLY A 41 -11.00 -1.97 -11.15
C GLY A 41 -11.27 -1.37 -9.77
N TRP A 42 -12.23 -1.88 -9.01
CA TRP A 42 -12.60 -1.28 -7.72
C TRP A 42 -11.46 -1.18 -6.68
N PRO A 43 -10.44 -2.09 -6.62
CA PRO A 43 -9.35 -1.94 -5.67
C PRO A 43 -8.48 -0.71 -5.93
N PHE A 44 -8.48 -0.17 -7.15
CA PHE A 44 -7.77 1.07 -7.46
C PHE A 44 -8.34 2.28 -6.71
N PHE A 45 -9.64 2.27 -6.37
CA PHE A 45 -10.23 3.31 -5.51
C PHE A 45 -9.64 3.32 -4.10
N VAL A 46 -9.01 2.23 -3.67
CA VAL A 46 -8.29 2.15 -2.39
C VAL A 46 -6.81 2.48 -2.59
N ILE A 47 -6.19 1.98 -3.68
CA ILE A 47 -4.76 2.21 -3.97
C ILE A 47 -4.48 3.70 -4.19
N LEU A 48 -5.30 4.39 -5.01
CA LEU A 48 -5.04 5.78 -5.38
C LEU A 48 -5.06 6.76 -4.20
N PRO A 49 -6.05 6.74 -3.29
CA PRO A 49 -5.99 7.53 -2.07
C PRO A 49 -4.78 7.19 -1.19
N GLY A 50 -4.41 5.90 -1.11
CA GLY A 50 -3.21 5.47 -0.38
C GLY A 50 -1.93 6.10 -0.93
N LEU A 51 -1.73 6.05 -2.25
CA LEU A 51 -0.62 6.70 -2.93
C LEU A 51 -0.66 8.22 -2.78
N GLY A 52 -1.85 8.83 -2.81
CA GLY A 52 -2.03 10.25 -2.55
C GLY A 52 -1.58 10.66 -1.14
N LEU A 53 -1.95 9.86 -0.12
CA LEU A 53 -1.49 10.06 1.26
C LEU A 53 0.03 9.89 1.39
N LEU A 54 0.62 8.91 0.71
CA LEU A 54 2.07 8.70 0.65
C LEU A 54 2.78 9.94 0.07
N GLY A 55 2.37 10.38 -1.11
CA GLY A 55 2.97 11.53 -1.79
C GLY A 55 2.84 12.82 -0.99
N PHE A 56 1.64 13.09 -0.48
CA PHE A 56 1.37 14.26 0.36
C PHE A 56 2.13 14.22 1.68
N GLY A 57 2.24 13.05 2.32
CA GLY A 57 2.99 12.86 3.54
C GLY A 57 4.49 13.04 3.35
N LEU A 58 5.05 12.57 2.22
CA LEU A 58 6.47 12.78 1.87
C LEU A 58 6.79 14.26 1.62
N ALA A 59 5.86 15.00 1.01
CA ALA A 59 6.00 16.42 0.75
C ALA A 59 5.90 17.27 2.04
N ARG A 60 5.33 16.74 3.13
CA ARG A 60 5.17 17.48 4.40
C ARG A 60 6.26 17.13 5.41
N PRO A 61 7.02 18.11 5.92
CA PRO A 61 7.99 17.89 7.00
C PRO A 61 7.26 17.63 8.33
N GLY A 62 7.96 16.96 9.26
CA GLY A 62 7.49 16.77 10.63
C GLY A 62 6.64 15.52 10.84
N ARG A 63 6.13 15.39 12.06
CA ARG A 63 5.41 14.19 12.56
C ARG A 63 4.13 13.87 11.74
N LEU A 64 3.40 14.91 11.34
CA LEU A 64 2.20 14.72 10.54
C LEU A 64 2.51 14.04 9.20
N GLY A 65 3.59 14.46 8.52
CA GLY A 65 4.03 13.81 7.28
C GLY A 65 4.40 12.35 7.49
N GLU A 66 5.06 12.00 8.59
CA GLU A 66 5.43 10.62 8.93
C GLU A 66 4.20 9.73 9.16
N VAL A 67 3.20 10.25 9.86
CA VAL A 67 1.92 9.55 10.08
C VAL A 67 1.19 9.35 8.75
N LEU A 68 1.10 10.38 7.91
CA LEU A 68 0.44 10.30 6.61
C LEU A 68 1.12 9.29 5.68
N VAL A 69 2.44 9.22 5.65
CA VAL A 69 3.16 8.22 4.85
C VAL A 69 2.91 6.81 5.39
N THR A 70 2.91 6.63 6.70
CA THR A 70 2.64 5.32 7.32
C THR A 70 1.22 4.85 7.02
N VAL A 71 0.23 5.72 7.21
CA VAL A 71 -1.19 5.43 6.90
C VAL A 71 -1.36 5.20 5.40
N GLY A 72 -0.74 6.04 4.55
CA GLY A 72 -0.76 5.88 3.10
C GLY A 72 -0.19 4.54 2.65
N GLY A 73 0.90 4.08 3.29
CA GLY A 73 1.48 2.76 3.06
C GLY A 73 0.51 1.62 3.39
N VAL A 74 -0.16 1.71 4.54
CA VAL A 74 -1.18 0.72 4.95
C VAL A 74 -2.35 0.71 3.98
N VAL A 75 -2.90 1.86 3.62
CA VAL A 75 -4.03 1.97 2.68
C VAL A 75 -3.65 1.45 1.29
N THR A 76 -2.46 1.81 0.79
CA THR A 76 -1.97 1.31 -0.50
C THR A 76 -1.82 -0.21 -0.47
N MET A 77 -1.24 -0.76 0.61
CA MET A 77 -1.07 -2.21 0.75
C MET A 77 -2.41 -2.94 0.85
N ALA A 78 -3.40 -2.34 1.54
CA ALA A 78 -4.77 -2.87 1.57
C ALA A 78 -5.34 -2.99 0.14
N GLY A 79 -5.21 -1.93 -0.65
CA GLY A 79 -5.66 -1.94 -2.03
C GLY A 79 -4.94 -2.97 -2.91
N VAL A 80 -3.62 -3.16 -2.71
CA VAL A 80 -2.84 -4.18 -3.43
C VAL A 80 -3.31 -5.60 -3.05
N VAL A 81 -3.53 -5.87 -1.76
CA VAL A 81 -4.04 -7.17 -1.31
C VAL A 81 -5.43 -7.43 -1.89
N LEU A 82 -6.32 -6.43 -1.85
CA LEU A 82 -7.66 -6.53 -2.45
C LEU A 82 -7.58 -6.78 -3.95
N LEU A 83 -6.65 -6.15 -4.67
CA LEU A 83 -6.43 -6.37 -6.09
C LEU A 83 -6.00 -7.82 -6.39
N VAL A 84 -5.07 -8.35 -5.61
CA VAL A 84 -4.60 -9.75 -5.76
C VAL A 84 -5.72 -10.72 -5.45
N GLN A 85 -6.48 -10.51 -4.37
CA GLN A 85 -7.60 -11.37 -3.99
C GLN A 85 -8.72 -11.32 -5.03
N ASN A 86 -9.01 -10.15 -5.57
CA ASN A 86 -10.00 -9.98 -6.64
C ASN A 86 -9.55 -10.67 -7.94
N ALA A 87 -8.26 -10.56 -8.31
CA ALA A 87 -7.72 -11.20 -9.50
C ALA A 87 -7.60 -12.74 -9.38
N THR A 88 -7.51 -13.28 -8.16
CA THR A 88 -7.36 -14.72 -7.89
C THR A 88 -8.65 -15.37 -7.38
N ASP A 89 -9.70 -14.59 -7.16
CA ASP A 89 -10.99 -15.02 -6.57
C ASP A 89 -10.81 -15.75 -5.22
N ARG A 90 -9.80 -15.31 -4.41
CA ARG A 90 -9.43 -15.91 -3.12
C ARG A 90 -9.66 -14.95 -1.96
N PHE A 91 -10.89 -14.60 -1.70
CA PHE A 91 -11.26 -13.75 -0.56
C PHE A 91 -11.24 -14.49 0.79
N ASP A 92 -11.21 -15.83 0.78
CA ASP A 92 -11.05 -16.69 1.96
C ASP A 92 -9.75 -16.41 2.73
N THR A 93 -8.71 -15.95 2.03
CA THR A 93 -7.41 -15.58 2.63
C THR A 93 -7.42 -14.24 3.38
N TRP A 94 -8.52 -13.50 3.37
CA TRP A 94 -8.63 -12.18 3.99
C TRP A 94 -8.30 -12.18 5.48
N ALA A 95 -8.70 -13.24 6.20
CA ALA A 95 -8.45 -13.37 7.63
C ALA A 95 -6.96 -13.31 8.01
N TYR A 96 -6.07 -13.70 7.10
CA TYR A 96 -4.61 -13.65 7.28
C TYR A 96 -3.98 -12.45 6.56
N ALA A 97 -4.52 -12.09 5.41
CA ALA A 97 -3.97 -11.04 4.55
C ALA A 97 -3.99 -9.66 5.21
N TRP A 98 -5.01 -9.33 6.02
CA TRP A 98 -5.09 -8.04 6.68
C TRP A 98 -3.94 -7.78 7.67
N THR A 99 -3.39 -8.83 8.31
CA THR A 99 -2.20 -8.71 9.15
C THR A 99 -1.00 -8.24 8.31
N LEU A 100 -0.83 -8.78 7.10
CA LEU A 100 0.19 -8.36 6.16
C LEU A 100 0.02 -6.88 5.76
N VAL A 101 -1.22 -6.45 5.55
CA VAL A 101 -1.55 -5.06 5.20
C VAL A 101 -0.98 -4.08 6.22
N PHE A 102 -1.21 -4.33 7.52
CA PHE A 102 -0.73 -3.43 8.55
C PHE A 102 0.79 -3.46 8.71
N VAL A 103 1.38 -4.65 8.79
CA VAL A 103 2.82 -4.79 9.07
C VAL A 103 3.65 -4.37 7.86
N VAL A 104 3.32 -4.87 6.66
CA VAL A 104 4.07 -4.55 5.44
C VAL A 104 3.79 -3.12 5.00
N GLY A 105 2.53 -2.67 5.03
CA GLY A 105 2.16 -1.31 4.65
C GLY A 105 2.82 -0.26 5.54
N ALA A 106 2.79 -0.45 6.87
CA ALA A 106 3.50 0.44 7.80
C ALA A 106 5.02 0.35 7.63
N GLY A 107 5.55 -0.84 7.37
CA GLY A 107 6.98 -1.07 7.11
C GLY A 107 7.47 -0.31 5.89
N ILE A 108 6.76 -0.41 4.76
CA ILE A 108 7.06 0.31 3.53
C ILE A 108 6.96 1.83 3.76
N GLY A 109 5.90 2.31 4.42
CA GLY A 109 5.75 3.73 4.74
C GLY A 109 6.92 4.28 5.55
N ARG A 110 7.33 3.58 6.61
CA ARG A 110 8.49 3.96 7.43
C ARG A 110 9.79 3.92 6.64
N TRP A 111 9.99 2.89 5.84
CA TRP A 111 11.17 2.76 4.98
C TRP A 111 11.28 3.93 4.00
N LEU A 112 10.20 4.30 3.34
CA LEU A 112 10.14 5.45 2.43
C LEU A 112 10.50 6.76 3.13
N VAL A 113 9.94 7.02 4.32
CA VAL A 113 10.31 8.19 5.14
C VAL A 113 11.80 8.17 5.44
N GLY A 114 12.34 7.01 5.82
CA GLY A 114 13.76 6.84 6.13
C GLY A 114 14.67 7.18 4.95
N VAL A 115 14.34 6.63 3.78
CA VAL A 115 15.12 6.86 2.54
C VAL A 115 15.05 8.34 2.11
N VAL A 116 13.84 8.89 2.02
CA VAL A 116 13.63 10.27 1.52
C VAL A 116 14.20 11.31 2.46
N ARG A 117 14.16 11.07 3.78
CA ARG A 117 14.64 12.04 4.81
C ARG A 117 16.02 11.72 5.37
N GLY A 118 16.71 10.71 4.85
CA GLY A 118 18.04 10.31 5.31
C GLY A 118 18.07 9.79 6.76
N ARG A 119 16.98 9.20 7.25
CA ARG A 119 16.87 8.70 8.63
C ARG A 119 17.11 7.19 8.71
N GLY A 120 18.33 6.78 8.98
CA GLY A 120 18.71 5.37 9.05
C GLY A 120 17.86 4.52 9.99
N ASN A 121 17.44 5.03 11.14
CA ASN A 121 16.59 4.34 12.09
C ASN A 121 15.22 3.98 11.50
N PHE A 122 14.64 4.81 10.64
CA PHE A 122 13.39 4.55 9.94
C PHE A 122 13.57 3.52 8.83
N VAL A 123 14.69 3.58 8.12
CA VAL A 123 15.06 2.58 7.11
C VAL A 123 15.16 1.20 7.77
N ALA A 124 15.93 1.10 8.84
CA ALA A 124 16.14 -0.16 9.56
C ALA A 124 14.84 -0.73 10.13
N SER A 125 14.00 0.11 10.77
CA SER A 125 12.73 -0.35 11.34
C SER A 125 11.71 -0.74 10.26
N GLY A 126 11.65 -0.01 9.15
CA GLY A 126 10.78 -0.35 8.02
C GLY A 126 11.21 -1.66 7.34
N ALA A 127 12.50 -1.79 7.03
CA ALA A 127 13.05 -3.02 6.47
C ALA A 127 12.89 -4.22 7.43
N GLY A 128 13.03 -4.01 8.75
CA GLY A 128 12.81 -5.03 9.77
C GLY A 128 11.37 -5.56 9.78
N LEU A 129 10.38 -4.68 9.68
CA LEU A 129 8.97 -5.08 9.62
C LEU A 129 8.65 -5.90 8.36
N VAL A 130 9.12 -5.45 7.20
CA VAL A 130 8.93 -6.18 5.93
C VAL A 130 9.69 -7.51 5.96
N GLY A 131 10.93 -7.49 6.46
CA GLY A 131 11.76 -8.69 6.57
C GLY A 131 11.19 -9.74 7.52
N PHE A 132 10.60 -9.32 8.64
CA PHE A 132 9.93 -10.22 9.58
C PHE A 132 8.78 -10.98 8.92
N VAL A 133 7.94 -10.27 8.16
CA VAL A 133 6.85 -10.91 7.42
C VAL A 133 7.39 -11.84 6.34
N GLY A 134 8.43 -11.42 5.60
CA GLY A 134 9.08 -12.26 4.61
C GLY A 134 9.62 -13.56 5.19
N LEU A 135 10.23 -13.50 6.37
CA LEU A 135 10.70 -14.68 7.10
C LEU A 135 9.55 -15.59 7.56
N ALA A 136 8.45 -15.02 8.07
CA ALA A 136 7.28 -15.79 8.47
C ALA A 136 6.67 -16.54 7.28
N VAL A 137 6.51 -15.88 6.14
CA VAL A 137 6.01 -16.52 4.90
C VAL A 137 6.97 -17.62 4.42
N LEU A 138 8.28 -17.35 4.45
CA LEU A 138 9.29 -18.35 4.07
C LEU A 138 9.22 -19.57 4.98
N PHE A 139 9.07 -19.36 6.29
CA PHE A 139 8.94 -20.43 7.27
C PHE A 139 7.72 -21.30 6.98
N GLU A 140 6.55 -20.71 6.72
CA GLU A 140 5.33 -21.42 6.35
C GLU A 140 5.50 -22.27 5.09
N ILE A 141 6.17 -21.72 4.06
CA ILE A 141 6.45 -22.45 2.82
C ILE A 141 7.35 -23.66 3.10
N VAL A 142 8.41 -23.46 3.86
CA VAL A 142 9.38 -24.56 4.17
C VAL A 142 8.72 -25.66 4.99
N VAL A 143 7.91 -25.28 6.00
CA VAL A 143 7.20 -26.25 6.85
C VAL A 143 6.12 -26.99 6.05
N GLY A 144 5.36 -26.27 5.20
CA GLY A 144 4.36 -26.86 4.32
C GLY A 144 4.96 -27.90 3.38
N LEU A 145 6.05 -27.55 2.69
CA LEU A 145 6.77 -28.49 1.80
C LEU A 145 7.37 -29.69 2.55
N GLY A 146 7.84 -29.47 3.80
CA GLY A 146 8.34 -30.56 4.66
C GLY A 146 7.22 -31.51 5.09
N GLY A 147 6.03 -30.99 5.38
CA GLY A 147 4.85 -31.77 5.77
C GLY A 147 4.37 -32.72 4.66
N GLU A 148 4.29 -32.22 3.43
CA GLU A 148 3.87 -33.03 2.28
C GLU A 148 4.83 -34.18 1.97
N ARG A 149 6.14 -33.94 2.08
CA ARG A 149 7.17 -35.00 1.90
C ARG A 149 7.03 -36.12 2.93
N ASN A 150 6.74 -35.79 4.19
CA ASN A 150 6.55 -36.77 5.24
C ASN A 150 5.26 -37.60 5.05
N LEU A 151 4.20 -37.01 4.53
CA LEU A 151 2.95 -37.73 4.24
C LEU A 151 3.11 -38.66 3.03
N ALA A 152 3.86 -38.26 2.01
CA ALA A 152 4.17 -39.11 0.86
C ALA A 152 5.03 -40.33 1.27
N ALA A 153 6.02 -40.14 2.15
CA ALA A 153 6.86 -41.22 2.65
C ALA A 153 6.13 -42.25 3.56
N ARG A 154 5.01 -41.86 4.18
CA ARG A 154 4.20 -42.76 5.02
C ARG A 154 3.21 -43.62 4.22
N ARG A 155 3.03 -43.36 2.94
CA ARG A 155 2.14 -44.12 2.06
C ARG A 155 2.84 -45.23 1.23
N LEU A 156 4.16 -45.32 1.36
CA LEU A 156 5.00 -46.39 0.83
C LEU A 156 5.28 -47.45 1.90
#